data_34b3ad4d8bdeb5307c25247f9e2dbd96
#
_entry.id   34b3ad4d8bdeb5307c25247f9e2dbd96
#
_cell.length_a   1.000
_cell.length_b   1.000
_cell.length_c   1.000
_cell.angle_alpha   90.00
_cell.angle_beta   90.00
_cell.angle_gamma   90.00
#
_symmetry.space_group_name_H-M   'P 1'
#
loop_
_entity.id
_entity.type
_entity.pdbx_description
1 polymer ?
#
loop_
_entity_poly.entity_id
_entity_poly.type
_entity_poly.pdbx_seq_one_letter_code
_entity_poly.pdbx_strand_id
1 'polypeptide(L)'
;MKLRNSGIGAAAALAAVTLVLSGTPALASGRPDRPRPAPAETVVVRWNNLALDSVTDAVMGPPVAARALAIIHTCIYDAWAAYDTRAAGTRFGTRLRRPAAERTSRNKEEAISYAAFTAATDLWPDSRARAEAVMRRLGYPLVGRSTASRVGVRACRAVLTFRHHDGANQLGDLAPGAYTDYTGYQPANEPMVMDEAMDDDTMHDPNHWQPLMWQVNGVPEPQTFIAPQWNRVARFAQRTKLPVPATKPPARSGSRDYARQAGELVSVSAHLTDREKAIAEYWADEGKGYAMPPGTWARVAQFISHRDRHTIDQDAKLFFAVTNAVFEASIDAWSLKRQYDYVRPISAVRYVFRGTRVPTWAPNGRGSRMIDGGTWMPYQPAAFGTPPFAEFPSGHSTFGAAATEVLRSFTGSDRYGGSTVVRAGSSRVEPGTAPRRDVVLTWATFTEADKQNSMSRLIGGVHFRHGVTYGRSVGHAAGVSAWREASLYFAGVADPAVQAGGPVAP
;
A
#
# COMPACT_ATOMS: atom_id res chain seq x y z
N MET A 1 49.16 -12.48 -23.27
CA MET A 1 49.14 -13.16 -21.99
C MET A 1 47.73 -13.11 -21.45
N LYS A 2 47.02 -14.23 -21.50
CA LYS A 2 45.58 -14.34 -21.22
C LYS A 2 45.36 -14.33 -19.70
N LEU A 3 44.50 -13.43 -19.18
CA LEU A 3 43.97 -13.52 -17.82
C LEU A 3 42.48 -13.89 -17.91
N ARG A 4 42.17 -14.97 -17.23
CA ARG A 4 40.84 -15.57 -17.11
C ARG A 4 39.96 -14.75 -16.13
N ASN A 5 38.78 -14.40 -16.59
CA ASN A 5 37.68 -13.96 -15.71
C ASN A 5 37.11 -15.16 -14.98
N SER A 6 37.13 -15.12 -13.66
CA SER A 6 36.32 -15.97 -12.79
C SER A 6 35.16 -15.13 -12.23
N GLY A 7 33.97 -15.34 -12.79
CA GLY A 7 32.73 -14.78 -12.30
C GLY A 7 32.29 -15.51 -11.03
N ILE A 8 32.07 -14.77 -9.97
CA ILE A 8 31.35 -15.23 -8.77
C ILE A 8 29.92 -14.76 -8.91
N GLY A 9 29.04 -15.69 -9.26
CA GLY A 9 27.60 -15.47 -9.25
C GLY A 9 27.06 -15.49 -7.85
N ALA A 10 26.60 -14.37 -7.34
CA ALA A 10 25.81 -14.29 -6.12
C ALA A 10 24.38 -14.75 -6.42
N ALA A 11 24.02 -15.95 -6.02
CA ALA A 11 22.64 -16.43 -6.04
C ALA A 11 21.86 -15.73 -4.94
N ALA A 12 20.94 -14.82 -5.31
CA ALA A 12 19.96 -14.25 -4.42
C ALA A 12 18.89 -15.30 -4.13
N ALA A 13 18.86 -15.81 -2.90
CA ALA A 13 17.80 -16.70 -2.44
C ALA A 13 16.49 -15.93 -2.31
N LEU A 14 15.52 -16.21 -3.17
CA LEU A 14 14.12 -15.77 -3.02
C LEU A 14 13.50 -16.51 -1.83
N ALA A 15 13.25 -15.82 -0.73
CA ALA A 15 12.40 -16.32 0.35
C ALA A 15 10.94 -16.19 -0.08
N ALA A 16 10.35 -17.27 -0.59
CA ALA A 16 8.92 -17.36 -0.81
C ALA A 16 8.21 -17.41 0.56
N VAL A 17 7.35 -16.43 0.83
CA VAL A 17 6.44 -16.46 1.98
C VAL A 17 5.33 -17.46 1.68
N THR A 18 5.44 -18.67 2.20
CA THR A 18 4.40 -19.70 2.09
C THR A 18 3.42 -19.51 3.24
N LEU A 19 2.18 -19.14 2.94
CA LEU A 19 1.07 -19.15 3.91
C LEU A 19 0.71 -20.59 4.21
N VAL A 20 1.07 -21.11 5.38
CA VAL A 20 0.69 -22.44 5.83
C VAL A 20 -0.63 -22.34 6.59
N LEU A 21 -1.68 -22.91 6.03
CA LEU A 21 -2.97 -23.12 6.69
C LEU A 21 -2.87 -24.33 7.64
N SER A 22 -2.66 -24.08 8.93
CA SER A 22 -2.76 -25.12 9.96
C SER A 22 -4.13 -25.06 10.64
N GLY A 23 -5.00 -26.01 10.32
CA GLY A 23 -6.22 -26.26 11.06
C GLY A 23 -5.93 -27.23 12.21
N THR A 24 -6.41 -26.93 13.44
CA THR A 24 -6.40 -27.84 14.58
C THR A 24 -7.44 -28.96 14.42
N PRO A 25 -7.14 -30.22 14.73
CA PRO A 25 -8.12 -31.28 14.63
C PRO A 25 -9.02 -31.34 15.86
N ALA A 26 -10.34 -31.30 15.65
CA ALA A 26 -11.32 -31.78 16.62
C ALA A 26 -11.47 -33.32 16.42
N LEU A 27 -11.27 -34.08 17.49
CA LEU A 27 -11.51 -35.53 17.49
C LEU A 27 -13.01 -35.80 17.38
N ALA A 28 -13.45 -36.24 16.21
CA ALA A 28 -14.71 -36.94 16.00
C ALA A 28 -14.44 -38.17 15.14
N SER A 29 -14.76 -39.32 15.68
CA SER A 29 -14.70 -40.63 15.00
C SER A 29 -15.73 -40.71 13.89
N GLY A 30 -15.31 -40.42 12.66
CA GLY A 30 -16.05 -40.60 11.44
C GLY A 30 -15.06 -40.82 10.30
N ARG A 31 -15.36 -41.68 9.35
CA ARG A 31 -14.57 -42.00 8.16
C ARG A 31 -13.86 -40.74 7.64
N PRO A 32 -12.60 -40.81 7.21
CA PRO A 32 -11.89 -39.63 6.67
C PRO A 32 -12.60 -39.17 5.40
N ASP A 33 -13.33 -38.06 5.52
CA ASP A 33 -13.81 -37.35 4.34
C ASP A 33 -12.57 -36.97 3.52
N ARG A 34 -12.54 -37.35 2.25
CA ARG A 34 -11.53 -36.90 1.31
C ARG A 34 -11.48 -35.38 1.39
N PRO A 35 -10.29 -34.74 1.54
CA PRO A 35 -10.19 -33.31 1.55
C PRO A 35 -10.88 -32.76 0.31
N ARG A 36 -11.93 -31.97 0.53
CA ARG A 36 -12.58 -31.27 -0.58
C ARG A 36 -11.54 -30.41 -1.27
N PRO A 37 -11.40 -30.51 -2.61
CA PRO A 37 -10.44 -29.67 -3.32
C PRO A 37 -10.68 -28.20 -2.94
N ALA A 38 -9.59 -27.46 -2.69
CA ALA A 38 -9.69 -26.04 -2.45
C ALA A 38 -10.49 -25.41 -3.61
N PRO A 39 -11.43 -24.48 -3.33
CA PRO A 39 -12.19 -23.85 -4.39
C PRO A 39 -11.21 -23.17 -5.35
N ALA A 40 -11.44 -23.36 -6.65
CA ALA A 40 -10.63 -22.72 -7.67
C ALA A 40 -10.67 -21.19 -7.48
N GLU A 41 -9.52 -20.53 -7.55
CA GLU A 41 -9.44 -19.07 -7.48
C GLU A 41 -10.36 -18.41 -8.51
N THR A 42 -11.10 -17.39 -8.10
CA THR A 42 -11.91 -16.60 -9.03
C THR A 42 -11.03 -15.86 -10.04
N VAL A 43 -11.60 -15.51 -11.16
CA VAL A 43 -10.90 -14.70 -12.18
C VAL A 43 -10.44 -13.36 -11.60
N VAL A 44 -11.17 -12.78 -10.65
CA VAL A 44 -10.81 -11.52 -9.96
C VAL A 44 -9.50 -11.70 -9.16
N VAL A 45 -9.38 -12.79 -8.39
CA VAL A 45 -8.17 -13.11 -7.63
C VAL A 45 -6.97 -13.33 -8.56
N ARG A 46 -7.15 -14.00 -9.71
CA ARG A 46 -6.07 -14.18 -10.69
C ARG A 46 -5.54 -12.85 -11.24
N TRP A 47 -6.42 -11.91 -11.52
CA TRP A 47 -6.03 -10.57 -11.96
C TRP A 47 -5.45 -9.72 -10.83
N ASN A 48 -5.92 -9.91 -9.58
CA ASN A 48 -5.29 -9.32 -8.40
C ASN A 48 -3.84 -9.79 -8.22
N ASN A 49 -3.56 -11.09 -8.39
CA ASN A 49 -2.20 -11.62 -8.34
C ASN A 49 -1.29 -10.94 -9.38
N LEU A 50 -1.75 -10.81 -10.63
CA LEU A 50 -1.00 -10.08 -11.66
C LEU A 50 -0.75 -8.62 -11.25
N ALA A 51 -1.76 -7.93 -10.72
CA ALA A 51 -1.64 -6.53 -10.31
C ALA A 51 -0.62 -6.36 -9.17
N LEU A 52 -0.62 -7.27 -8.18
CA LEU A 52 0.35 -7.28 -7.08
C LEU A 52 1.78 -7.51 -7.58
N ASP A 53 1.98 -8.46 -8.49
CA ASP A 53 3.27 -8.71 -9.12
C ASP A 53 3.75 -7.49 -9.91
N SER A 54 2.84 -6.84 -10.66
CA SER A 54 3.18 -5.67 -11.47
C SER A 54 3.55 -4.45 -10.61
N VAL A 55 2.85 -4.22 -9.49
CA VAL A 55 3.22 -3.19 -8.51
C VAL A 55 4.59 -3.47 -7.90
N THR A 56 4.87 -4.75 -7.59
CA THR A 56 6.14 -5.18 -7.02
C THR A 56 7.32 -4.92 -7.98
N ASP A 57 7.13 -5.21 -9.25
CA ASP A 57 8.18 -5.06 -10.28
C ASP A 57 8.39 -3.59 -10.66
N ALA A 58 7.32 -2.80 -10.71
CA ALA A 58 7.37 -1.38 -11.12
C ALA A 58 7.95 -0.44 -10.07
N VAL A 59 8.20 -0.92 -8.84
CA VAL A 59 8.76 -0.11 -7.73
C VAL A 59 8.02 1.24 -7.57
N MET A 60 6.70 1.19 -7.59
CA MET A 60 5.85 2.40 -7.49
C MET A 60 5.84 2.94 -6.06
N GLY A 61 5.70 4.27 -5.92
CA GLY A 61 5.41 4.87 -4.60
C GLY A 61 4.03 4.46 -4.07
N PRO A 62 3.83 4.46 -2.73
CA PRO A 62 2.58 3.97 -2.12
C PRO A 62 1.30 4.59 -2.67
N PRO A 63 1.19 5.92 -2.90
CA PRO A 63 -0.04 6.50 -3.43
C PRO A 63 -0.31 6.10 -4.90
N VAL A 64 0.74 5.96 -5.71
CA VAL A 64 0.64 5.52 -7.10
C VAL A 64 0.18 4.06 -7.16
N ALA A 65 0.74 3.19 -6.30
CA ALA A 65 0.33 1.80 -6.16
C ALA A 65 -1.15 1.68 -5.73
N ALA A 66 -1.59 2.49 -4.77
CA ALA A 66 -2.99 2.53 -4.33
C ALA A 66 -3.94 2.88 -5.47
N ARG A 67 -3.58 3.90 -6.26
CA ARG A 67 -4.37 4.33 -7.43
C ARG A 67 -4.40 3.25 -8.51
N ALA A 68 -3.28 2.63 -8.84
CA ALA A 68 -3.21 1.59 -9.87
C ALA A 68 -4.06 0.36 -9.51
N LEU A 69 -4.01 -0.10 -8.24
CA LEU A 69 -4.86 -1.18 -7.74
C LEU A 69 -6.35 -0.79 -7.78
N ALA A 70 -6.69 0.45 -7.41
CA ALA A 70 -8.07 0.94 -7.49
C ALA A 70 -8.57 0.98 -8.94
N ILE A 71 -7.76 1.41 -9.90
CA ILE A 71 -8.13 1.49 -11.31
C ILE A 71 -8.44 0.10 -11.88
N ILE A 72 -7.53 -0.88 -11.72
CA ILE A 72 -7.78 -2.22 -12.27
C ILE A 72 -9.03 -2.86 -11.66
N HIS A 73 -9.23 -2.72 -10.34
CA HIS A 73 -10.41 -3.28 -9.68
C HIS A 73 -11.70 -2.49 -9.96
N THR A 74 -11.62 -1.20 -10.28
CA THR A 74 -12.76 -0.43 -10.81
C THR A 74 -13.13 -0.89 -12.23
N CYS A 75 -12.14 -1.15 -13.10
CA CYS A 75 -12.35 -1.74 -14.42
C CYS A 75 -13.04 -3.11 -14.32
N ILE A 76 -12.56 -3.99 -13.42
CA ILE A 76 -13.15 -5.29 -13.14
C ILE A 76 -14.61 -5.15 -12.68
N TYR A 77 -14.83 -4.25 -11.71
CA TYR A 77 -16.17 -3.99 -11.18
C TYR A 77 -17.14 -3.45 -12.24
N ASP A 78 -16.74 -2.47 -13.03
CA ASP A 78 -17.61 -1.87 -14.07
C ASP A 78 -17.99 -2.90 -15.16
N ALA A 79 -17.05 -3.78 -15.53
CA ALA A 79 -17.31 -4.88 -16.44
C ALA A 79 -18.28 -5.92 -15.84
N TRP A 80 -18.08 -6.28 -14.58
CA TRP A 80 -18.94 -7.17 -13.82
C TRP A 80 -20.36 -6.58 -13.65
N ALA A 81 -20.48 -5.30 -13.31
CA ALA A 81 -21.74 -4.61 -13.06
C ALA A 81 -22.68 -4.65 -14.28
N ALA A 82 -22.14 -4.71 -15.49
CA ALA A 82 -22.93 -4.88 -16.71
C ALA A 82 -23.72 -6.22 -16.74
N TYR A 83 -23.29 -7.20 -15.97
CA TYR A 83 -23.92 -8.53 -15.87
C TYR A 83 -24.60 -8.77 -14.51
N ASP A 84 -24.69 -7.76 -13.67
CA ASP A 84 -25.46 -7.80 -12.42
C ASP A 84 -26.87 -7.25 -12.63
N THR A 85 -27.79 -7.66 -11.76
CA THR A 85 -29.21 -7.26 -11.84
C THR A 85 -29.44 -5.86 -11.28
N ARG A 86 -28.65 -5.41 -10.31
CA ARG A 86 -28.84 -4.19 -9.53
C ARG A 86 -27.70 -3.20 -9.69
N ALA A 87 -26.46 -3.67 -9.64
CA ALA A 87 -25.27 -2.82 -9.61
C ALA A 87 -25.19 -1.84 -10.79
N ALA A 88 -24.63 -0.67 -10.53
CA ALA A 88 -24.28 0.33 -11.53
C ALA A 88 -22.76 0.42 -11.69
N GLY A 89 -22.26 0.60 -12.91
CA GLY A 89 -20.85 0.90 -13.17
C GLY A 89 -20.54 2.36 -12.88
N THR A 90 -19.28 2.64 -12.57
CA THR A 90 -18.84 3.98 -12.13
C THR A 90 -18.93 5.03 -13.25
N ARG A 91 -18.75 4.63 -14.51
CA ARG A 91 -18.74 5.58 -15.66
C ARG A 91 -20.01 5.52 -16.50
N PHE A 92 -20.61 4.37 -16.63
CA PHE A 92 -21.79 4.17 -17.47
C PHE A 92 -23.09 3.98 -16.68
N GLY A 93 -23.04 3.89 -15.34
CA GLY A 93 -24.21 3.55 -14.55
C GLY A 93 -24.77 2.20 -15.02
N THR A 94 -26.04 2.18 -15.38
CA THR A 94 -26.73 0.98 -15.89
C THR A 94 -26.73 0.84 -17.42
N ARG A 95 -26.11 1.79 -18.15
CA ARG A 95 -26.17 1.83 -19.64
C ARG A 95 -25.48 0.65 -20.34
N LEU A 96 -24.57 -0.05 -19.67
CA LEU A 96 -23.95 -1.27 -20.19
C LEU A 96 -24.66 -2.55 -19.75
N ARG A 97 -25.74 -2.46 -18.96
CA ARG A 97 -26.45 -3.64 -18.41
C ARG A 97 -26.93 -4.55 -19.52
N ARG A 98 -26.63 -5.86 -19.37
CA ARG A 98 -26.94 -6.88 -20.36
C ARG A 98 -28.32 -7.50 -20.09
N PRO A 99 -28.99 -8.02 -21.12
CA PRO A 99 -30.21 -8.82 -20.97
C PRO A 99 -30.01 -10.01 -20.03
N ALA A 100 -31.07 -10.48 -19.38
CA ALA A 100 -31.01 -11.58 -18.39
C ALA A 100 -30.35 -12.83 -18.97
N ALA A 101 -30.66 -13.22 -20.20
CA ALA A 101 -30.08 -14.39 -20.88
C ALA A 101 -28.55 -14.31 -21.06
N GLU A 102 -27.96 -13.11 -21.06
CA GLU A 102 -26.52 -12.92 -21.19
C GLU A 102 -25.79 -12.87 -19.84
N ARG A 103 -26.50 -12.79 -18.71
CA ARG A 103 -25.88 -12.66 -17.36
C ARG A 103 -25.38 -13.98 -16.80
N THR A 104 -24.57 -14.67 -17.59
CA THR A 104 -23.95 -15.96 -17.23
C THR A 104 -22.59 -15.74 -16.54
N SER A 105 -22.15 -16.72 -15.73
CA SER A 105 -20.81 -16.71 -15.11
C SER A 105 -19.72 -16.59 -16.18
N ARG A 106 -19.85 -17.31 -17.30
CA ARG A 106 -18.91 -17.26 -18.42
C ARG A 106 -18.76 -15.84 -18.98
N ASN A 107 -19.86 -15.14 -19.22
CA ASN A 107 -19.83 -13.77 -19.77
C ASN A 107 -19.26 -12.78 -18.74
N LYS A 108 -19.54 -12.96 -17.43
CA LYS A 108 -18.94 -12.19 -16.36
C LYS A 108 -17.41 -12.36 -16.35
N GLU A 109 -16.93 -13.61 -16.34
CA GLU A 109 -15.50 -13.94 -16.35
C GLU A 109 -14.77 -13.37 -17.56
N GLU A 110 -15.37 -13.51 -18.73
CA GLU A 110 -14.82 -12.96 -19.98
C GLU A 110 -14.76 -11.43 -19.93
N ALA A 111 -15.84 -10.75 -19.57
CA ALA A 111 -15.87 -9.28 -19.50
C ALA A 111 -14.86 -8.74 -18.46
N ILE A 112 -14.80 -9.36 -17.28
CA ILE A 112 -13.82 -9.05 -16.25
C ILE A 112 -12.39 -9.19 -16.80
N SER A 113 -12.10 -10.29 -17.50
CA SER A 113 -10.75 -10.57 -18.01
C SER A 113 -10.32 -9.54 -19.05
N TYR A 114 -11.19 -9.15 -19.99
CA TYR A 114 -10.85 -8.12 -20.95
C TYR A 114 -10.74 -6.72 -20.34
N ALA A 115 -11.51 -6.41 -19.30
CA ALA A 115 -11.37 -5.18 -18.55
C ALA A 115 -10.03 -5.13 -17.80
N ALA A 116 -9.70 -6.19 -17.07
CA ALA A 116 -8.45 -6.29 -16.33
C ALA A 116 -7.22 -6.28 -17.25
N PHE A 117 -7.27 -7.01 -18.38
CA PHE A 117 -6.23 -6.98 -19.40
C PHE A 117 -6.00 -5.57 -19.97
N THR A 118 -7.11 -4.84 -20.27
CA THR A 118 -7.04 -3.46 -20.75
C THR A 118 -6.39 -2.54 -19.71
N ALA A 119 -6.77 -2.66 -18.42
CA ALA A 119 -6.18 -1.89 -17.34
C ALA A 119 -4.69 -2.24 -17.11
N ALA A 120 -4.37 -3.53 -17.08
CA ALA A 120 -3.00 -3.99 -16.80
C ALA A 120 -2.01 -3.53 -17.88
N THR A 121 -2.40 -3.56 -19.16
CA THR A 121 -1.54 -3.13 -20.26
C THR A 121 -1.37 -1.61 -20.35
N ASP A 122 -2.27 -0.82 -19.77
CA ASP A 122 -2.16 0.62 -19.64
C ASP A 122 -1.30 1.01 -18.42
N LEU A 123 -1.61 0.43 -17.26
CA LEU A 123 -0.97 0.78 -15.99
C LEU A 123 0.48 0.26 -15.88
N TRP A 124 0.75 -0.89 -16.47
CA TRP A 124 2.04 -1.58 -16.41
C TRP A 124 2.45 -2.14 -17.77
N PRO A 125 2.86 -1.29 -18.73
CA PRO A 125 3.26 -1.73 -20.06
C PRO A 125 4.31 -2.86 -20.05
N ASP A 126 5.25 -2.81 -19.13
CA ASP A 126 6.31 -3.82 -18.98
C ASP A 126 5.79 -5.19 -18.51
N SER A 127 4.62 -5.22 -17.85
CA SER A 127 3.95 -6.46 -17.45
C SER A 127 3.05 -7.06 -18.56
N ARG A 128 3.01 -6.49 -19.75
CA ARG A 128 2.14 -6.91 -20.86
C ARG A 128 2.23 -8.41 -21.15
N ALA A 129 3.43 -8.94 -21.28
CA ALA A 129 3.64 -10.37 -21.57
C ALA A 129 3.02 -11.28 -20.49
N ARG A 130 3.08 -10.86 -19.21
CA ARG A 130 2.45 -11.55 -18.07
C ARG A 130 0.92 -11.48 -18.18
N ALA A 131 0.36 -10.32 -18.51
CA ALA A 131 -1.08 -10.15 -18.72
C ALA A 131 -1.60 -11.03 -19.89
N GLU A 132 -0.86 -11.09 -20.99
CA GLU A 132 -1.16 -11.99 -22.11
C GLU A 132 -1.11 -13.47 -21.71
N ALA A 133 -0.17 -13.85 -20.84
CA ALA A 133 -0.12 -15.21 -20.31
C ALA A 133 -1.33 -15.55 -19.44
N VAL A 134 -1.86 -14.59 -18.67
CA VAL A 134 -3.13 -14.79 -17.93
C VAL A 134 -4.27 -15.01 -18.89
N MET A 135 -4.44 -14.19 -19.95
CA MET A 135 -5.48 -14.35 -20.95
C MET A 135 -5.43 -15.74 -21.61
N ARG A 136 -4.22 -16.18 -22.02
CA ARG A 136 -4.02 -17.51 -22.62
C ARG A 136 -4.42 -18.65 -21.65
N ARG A 137 -4.03 -18.57 -20.38
CA ARG A 137 -4.40 -19.56 -19.34
C ARG A 137 -5.91 -19.61 -19.10
N LEU A 138 -6.61 -18.48 -19.26
CA LEU A 138 -8.06 -18.40 -19.17
C LEU A 138 -8.78 -18.84 -20.47
N GLY A 139 -8.03 -19.12 -21.55
CA GLY A 139 -8.59 -19.53 -22.85
C GLY A 139 -9.16 -18.39 -23.67
N TYR A 140 -8.77 -17.13 -23.37
CA TYR A 140 -9.24 -15.97 -24.10
C TYR A 140 -8.21 -15.48 -25.13
N PRO A 141 -8.63 -15.23 -26.40
CA PRO A 141 -7.77 -14.59 -27.39
C PRO A 141 -7.47 -13.14 -26.97
N LEU A 142 -6.29 -12.63 -27.38
CA LEU A 142 -5.90 -11.25 -27.01
C LEU A 142 -6.80 -10.19 -27.67
N VAL A 143 -7.40 -10.52 -28.81
CA VAL A 143 -8.40 -9.69 -29.50
C VAL A 143 -9.76 -10.36 -29.37
N GLY A 144 -10.58 -9.85 -28.45
CA GLY A 144 -11.92 -10.37 -28.20
C GLY A 144 -12.93 -9.92 -29.26
N ARG A 145 -13.81 -10.82 -29.68
CA ARG A 145 -14.88 -10.55 -30.66
C ARG A 145 -16.28 -10.73 -30.09
N SER A 146 -16.42 -11.28 -28.91
CA SER A 146 -17.69 -11.49 -28.23
C SER A 146 -18.31 -10.19 -27.73
N THR A 147 -19.58 -10.20 -27.37
CA THR A 147 -20.23 -9.08 -26.68
C THR A 147 -19.58 -8.85 -25.31
N ALA A 148 -19.24 -9.92 -24.57
CA ALA A 148 -18.64 -9.83 -23.26
C ALA A 148 -17.26 -9.14 -23.31
N SER A 149 -16.40 -9.52 -24.27
CA SER A 149 -15.10 -8.88 -24.45
C SER A 149 -15.23 -7.39 -24.77
N ARG A 150 -16.17 -7.01 -25.68
CA ARG A 150 -16.41 -5.60 -26.01
C ARG A 150 -16.94 -4.80 -24.83
N VAL A 151 -17.82 -5.37 -24.00
CA VAL A 151 -18.31 -4.73 -22.77
C VAL A 151 -17.15 -4.49 -21.80
N GLY A 152 -16.30 -5.49 -21.54
CA GLY A 152 -15.15 -5.35 -20.67
C GLY A 152 -14.18 -4.25 -21.10
N VAL A 153 -13.77 -4.28 -22.37
CA VAL A 153 -12.88 -3.23 -22.94
C VAL A 153 -13.54 -1.84 -22.87
N ARG A 154 -14.82 -1.72 -23.20
CA ARG A 154 -15.53 -0.43 -23.19
C ARG A 154 -15.65 0.14 -21.77
N ALA A 155 -16.00 -0.70 -20.78
CA ALA A 155 -16.11 -0.32 -19.39
C ALA A 155 -14.77 0.21 -18.87
N CYS A 156 -13.69 -0.54 -19.08
CA CYS A 156 -12.37 -0.15 -18.59
C CYS A 156 -11.81 1.08 -19.31
N ARG A 157 -11.95 1.20 -20.62
CA ARG A 157 -11.49 2.41 -21.34
C ARG A 157 -12.12 3.69 -20.80
N ALA A 158 -13.39 3.67 -20.41
CA ALA A 158 -14.01 4.85 -19.80
C ALA A 158 -13.43 5.20 -18.43
N VAL A 159 -13.06 4.18 -17.64
CA VAL A 159 -12.33 4.38 -16.37
C VAL A 159 -10.96 4.98 -16.64
N LEU A 160 -10.19 4.41 -17.58
CA LEU A 160 -8.85 4.88 -17.94
C LEU A 160 -8.87 6.30 -18.48
N THR A 161 -9.79 6.63 -19.41
CA THR A 161 -9.94 7.99 -19.95
C THR A 161 -10.14 9.02 -18.83
N PHE A 162 -10.97 8.70 -17.84
CA PHE A 162 -11.15 9.59 -16.68
C PHE A 162 -9.87 9.67 -15.83
N ARG A 163 -9.24 8.53 -15.54
CA ARG A 163 -8.08 8.46 -14.67
C ARG A 163 -6.81 9.06 -15.29
N HIS A 164 -6.69 9.03 -16.61
CA HIS A 164 -5.58 9.71 -17.31
C HIS A 164 -5.54 11.22 -17.02
N HIS A 165 -6.69 11.84 -16.71
CA HIS A 165 -6.82 13.28 -16.47
C HIS A 165 -7.28 13.59 -15.03
N ASP A 166 -7.00 12.71 -14.07
CA ASP A 166 -7.45 12.85 -12.68
C ASP A 166 -6.51 13.67 -11.78
N GLY A 167 -5.47 14.27 -12.35
CA GLY A 167 -4.48 15.06 -11.61
C GLY A 167 -3.27 14.27 -11.10
N ALA A 168 -3.19 12.95 -11.34
CA ALA A 168 -2.03 12.14 -10.95
C ALA A 168 -0.80 12.33 -11.85
N ASN A 169 -0.97 12.94 -13.04
CA ASN A 169 0.07 13.08 -14.07
C ASN A 169 0.62 11.73 -14.57
N GLN A 170 -0.27 10.72 -14.75
CA GLN A 170 0.16 9.41 -15.26
C GLN A 170 0.79 9.49 -16.64
N LEU A 171 0.26 10.34 -17.53
CA LEU A 171 0.72 10.46 -18.90
C LEU A 171 1.90 11.43 -19.07
N GLY A 172 2.25 12.19 -18.03
CA GLY A 172 3.27 13.23 -18.13
C GLY A 172 2.83 14.48 -18.91
N ASP A 173 1.54 14.73 -18.99
CA ASP A 173 0.92 15.85 -19.71
C ASP A 173 0.84 17.14 -18.86
N LEU A 174 0.90 17.04 -17.53
CA LEU A 174 0.94 18.18 -16.60
C LEU A 174 2.38 18.62 -16.28
N ALA A 175 3.34 17.71 -16.30
CA ALA A 175 4.78 17.92 -16.27
C ALA A 175 5.49 16.72 -16.89
N PRO A 176 6.62 16.87 -17.57
CA PRO A 176 7.33 15.79 -18.24
C PRO A 176 7.67 14.62 -17.29
N GLY A 177 7.32 13.40 -17.68
CA GLY A 177 7.52 12.18 -16.90
C GLY A 177 6.26 11.75 -16.14
N ALA A 178 6.02 10.43 -16.14
CA ALA A 178 4.85 9.85 -15.46
C ALA A 178 4.92 10.09 -13.95
N TYR A 179 3.82 10.59 -13.37
CA TYR A 179 3.67 10.90 -11.95
C TYR A 179 4.63 11.97 -11.40
N THR A 180 5.32 12.69 -12.28
CA THR A 180 6.19 13.82 -11.89
C THR A 180 5.36 14.94 -11.27
N ASP A 181 5.96 15.64 -10.29
CA ASP A 181 5.35 16.79 -9.65
C ASP A 181 5.20 17.97 -10.62
N TYR A 182 4.02 18.59 -10.61
CA TYR A 182 3.73 19.82 -11.34
C TYR A 182 3.30 20.97 -10.39
N THR A 183 3.47 20.77 -9.07
CA THR A 183 3.08 21.75 -8.06
C THR A 183 4.25 22.60 -7.59
N GLY A 184 5.47 22.29 -8.07
CA GLY A 184 6.68 23.05 -7.72
C GLY A 184 7.12 22.87 -6.26
N TYR A 185 6.88 21.68 -5.67
CA TYR A 185 7.33 21.41 -4.30
C TYR A 185 8.85 21.44 -4.20
N GLN A 186 9.35 22.15 -3.18
CA GLN A 186 10.75 22.14 -2.79
C GLN A 186 10.85 21.86 -1.28
N PRO A 187 11.78 21.01 -0.81
CA PRO A 187 12.02 20.82 0.61
C PRO A 187 12.61 22.09 1.25
N ALA A 188 12.25 22.35 2.51
CA ALA A 188 12.78 23.46 3.26
C ALA A 188 14.22 23.23 3.76
N ASN A 189 14.64 21.97 3.84
CA ASN A 189 15.93 21.54 4.38
C ASN A 189 16.82 20.94 3.29
N GLU A 190 18.13 21.10 3.43
CA GLU A 190 19.12 20.44 2.59
C GLU A 190 19.19 18.93 2.87
N PRO A 191 19.61 18.13 1.89
CA PRO A 191 19.71 16.68 2.06
C PRO A 191 20.71 16.28 3.14
N MET A 192 20.30 15.40 4.05
CA MET A 192 21.15 14.87 5.12
C MET A 192 21.90 13.61 4.67
N VAL A 193 23.20 13.55 4.92
CA VAL A 193 24.03 12.35 4.73
C VAL A 193 23.82 11.41 5.90
N MET A 194 23.43 10.15 5.61
CA MET A 194 23.03 9.21 6.66
C MET A 194 24.20 8.67 7.49
N ASP A 195 25.36 8.49 6.89
CA ASP A 195 26.55 7.90 7.52
C ASP A 195 27.34 8.89 8.39
N GLU A 196 26.97 10.16 8.34
CA GLU A 196 27.58 11.24 9.09
C GLU A 196 26.71 11.69 10.27
N ALA A 197 27.31 12.35 11.25
CA ALA A 197 26.56 13.06 12.27
C ALA A 197 25.77 14.19 11.63
N MET A 198 24.62 14.54 12.22
CA MET A 198 23.80 15.63 11.73
C MET A 198 24.61 16.95 11.67
N ASP A 199 24.57 17.57 10.52
CA ASP A 199 25.12 18.91 10.28
C ASP A 199 24.01 19.94 10.47
N ASP A 200 24.23 20.92 11.36
CA ASP A 200 23.26 21.98 11.65
C ASP A 200 23.02 22.88 10.42
N ASP A 201 24.00 23.02 9.53
CA ASP A 201 23.90 23.84 8.32
C ASP A 201 22.91 23.25 7.29
N THR A 202 22.59 21.95 7.37
CA THR A 202 21.62 21.30 6.48
C THR A 202 20.17 21.33 7.00
N MET A 203 19.97 21.67 8.29
CA MET A 203 18.66 21.69 8.95
C MET A 203 18.18 23.12 9.19
N HIS A 204 17.64 23.75 8.14
CA HIS A 204 17.14 25.14 8.22
C HIS A 204 15.84 25.27 9.03
N ASP A 205 14.93 24.29 8.94
CA ASP A 205 13.71 24.23 9.76
C ASP A 205 13.45 22.83 10.29
N PRO A 206 13.68 22.58 11.60
CA PRO A 206 13.48 21.27 12.22
C PRO A 206 12.01 20.84 12.36
N ASN A 207 11.06 21.65 11.89
CA ASN A 207 9.66 21.26 11.79
C ASN A 207 9.32 20.61 10.44
N HIS A 208 10.14 20.87 9.41
CA HIS A 208 9.87 20.48 8.03
C HIS A 208 10.68 19.24 7.61
N TRP A 209 10.14 18.54 6.60
CA TRP A 209 10.78 17.36 6.04
C TRP A 209 12.17 17.68 5.50
N GLN A 210 13.11 16.78 5.79
CA GLN A 210 14.47 16.79 5.29
C GLN A 210 14.70 15.58 4.39
N PRO A 211 15.11 15.74 3.12
CA PRO A 211 15.52 14.61 2.27
C PRO A 211 16.77 13.92 2.83
N LEU A 212 16.93 12.64 2.52
CA LEU A 212 18.19 11.92 2.77
C LEU A 212 18.98 11.82 1.46
N MET A 213 20.31 11.75 1.56
CA MET A 213 21.16 11.34 0.45
C MET A 213 21.11 9.82 0.32
N TRP A 214 20.63 9.33 -0.82
CA TRP A 214 20.63 7.91 -1.17
C TRP A 214 21.76 7.56 -2.13
N GLN A 215 22.12 6.28 -2.18
CA GLN A 215 22.98 5.75 -3.22
C GLN A 215 22.11 5.14 -4.33
N VAL A 216 22.04 5.80 -5.48
CA VAL A 216 21.35 5.31 -6.68
C VAL A 216 22.40 4.86 -7.68
N ASN A 217 22.52 3.55 -7.91
CA ASN A 217 23.56 2.96 -8.76
C ASN A 217 24.99 3.40 -8.41
N GLY A 218 25.25 3.64 -7.10
CA GLY A 218 26.55 4.09 -6.61
C GLY A 218 26.82 5.60 -6.73
N VAL A 219 25.81 6.38 -7.13
CA VAL A 219 25.87 7.84 -7.18
C VAL A 219 25.02 8.40 -6.03
N PRO A 220 25.54 9.36 -5.22
CA PRO A 220 24.74 10.04 -4.21
C PRO A 220 23.67 10.92 -4.88
N GLU A 221 22.42 10.67 -4.56
CA GLU A 221 21.28 11.47 -5.02
C GLU A 221 20.35 11.82 -3.85
N PRO A 222 19.82 13.05 -3.79
CA PRO A 222 18.86 13.43 -2.77
C PRO A 222 17.52 12.72 -3.00
N GLN A 223 16.86 12.32 -1.92
CA GLN A 223 15.48 11.86 -1.97
C GLN A 223 14.57 12.92 -2.60
N THR A 224 13.71 12.50 -3.52
CA THR A 224 12.63 13.34 -4.05
C THR A 224 11.34 12.99 -3.35
N PHE A 225 10.55 13.98 -2.92
CA PHE A 225 9.25 13.76 -2.30
C PHE A 225 8.32 13.01 -3.26
N ILE A 226 7.88 11.81 -2.88
CA ILE A 226 6.99 11.00 -3.72
C ILE A 226 5.62 11.65 -3.81
N ALA A 227 5.20 11.98 -5.02
CA ALA A 227 3.85 12.43 -5.38
C ALA A 227 3.35 13.63 -4.53
N PRO A 228 4.07 14.77 -4.47
CA PRO A 228 3.62 15.93 -3.69
C PRO A 228 2.32 16.55 -4.23
N GLN A 229 1.97 16.30 -5.50
CA GLN A 229 0.73 16.73 -6.17
C GLN A 229 -0.50 15.89 -5.79
N TRP A 230 -0.39 14.85 -4.95
CA TRP A 230 -1.45 13.86 -4.76
C TRP A 230 -2.74 14.41 -4.15
N ASN A 231 -2.68 15.54 -3.47
CA ASN A 231 -3.85 16.27 -2.98
C ASN A 231 -4.77 16.80 -4.11
N ARG A 232 -4.27 16.86 -5.35
CA ARG A 232 -5.04 17.29 -6.54
C ARG A 232 -5.68 16.13 -7.31
N VAL A 233 -5.42 14.90 -6.89
CA VAL A 233 -5.96 13.71 -7.56
C VAL A 233 -7.45 13.56 -7.29
N ALA A 234 -8.23 13.29 -8.35
CA ALA A 234 -9.66 13.10 -8.25
C ALA A 234 -10.02 11.87 -7.42
N ARG A 235 -10.87 12.07 -6.42
CA ARG A 235 -11.30 11.09 -5.43
C ARG A 235 -12.22 10.01 -6.00
N PHE A 236 -12.35 8.92 -5.28
CA PHE A 236 -13.38 7.91 -5.52
C PHE A 236 -14.71 8.32 -4.88
N ALA A 237 -14.69 8.61 -3.58
CA ALA A 237 -15.89 9.02 -2.87
C ALA A 237 -16.17 10.52 -3.06
N GLN A 238 -17.43 10.84 -3.32
CA GLN A 238 -17.87 12.22 -3.51
C GLN A 238 -17.93 12.93 -2.15
N ARG A 239 -16.87 13.66 -1.84
CA ARG A 239 -16.77 14.44 -0.62
C ARG A 239 -16.34 15.87 -0.95
N THR A 240 -17.14 16.83 -0.49
CA THR A 240 -16.81 18.25 -0.60
C THR A 240 -15.76 18.71 0.42
N LYS A 241 -15.56 17.93 1.51
CA LYS A 241 -14.55 18.21 2.54
C LYS A 241 -13.95 16.89 3.05
N LEU A 242 -12.67 16.92 3.42
CA LEU A 242 -12.03 15.88 4.21
C LEU A 242 -12.82 15.74 5.53
N PRO A 243 -13.45 14.60 5.84
CA PRO A 243 -13.93 14.35 7.18
C PRO A 243 -12.73 13.97 8.07
N VAL A 244 -11.72 14.83 8.06
CA VAL A 244 -10.52 14.64 8.85
C VAL A 244 -10.92 14.93 10.29
N PRO A 245 -10.82 13.96 11.22
CA PRO A 245 -11.10 14.23 12.62
C PRO A 245 -10.23 15.38 13.11
N ALA A 246 -10.82 16.25 13.93
CA ALA A 246 -10.05 17.33 14.53
C ALA A 246 -8.87 16.76 15.32
N THR A 247 -7.68 17.28 15.09
CA THR A 247 -6.48 16.91 15.83
C THR A 247 -5.66 18.13 16.17
N LYS A 248 -4.79 17.98 17.18
CA LYS A 248 -3.72 18.95 17.39
C LYS A 248 -2.75 18.90 16.21
N PRO A 249 -2.18 20.04 15.78
CA PRO A 249 -1.06 20.03 14.85
C PRO A 249 0.11 19.18 15.40
N PRO A 250 1.01 18.70 14.52
CA PRO A 250 2.26 18.07 14.95
C PRO A 250 3.06 18.98 15.91
N ALA A 251 3.80 18.36 16.84
CA ALA A 251 4.58 19.07 17.84
C ALA A 251 5.68 19.92 17.16
N ARG A 252 5.85 21.17 17.61
CA ARG A 252 6.86 22.08 17.03
C ARG A 252 8.18 21.99 17.78
N SER A 253 9.26 22.16 17.04
CA SER A 253 10.62 22.27 17.58
C SER A 253 10.69 23.30 18.70
N GLY A 254 11.48 23.03 19.73
CA GLY A 254 11.57 23.81 20.96
C GLY A 254 10.47 23.51 21.99
N SER A 255 9.41 22.77 21.62
CA SER A 255 8.38 22.36 22.58
C SER A 255 8.76 21.09 23.36
N ARG A 256 8.21 20.92 24.57
CA ARG A 256 8.36 19.68 25.36
C ARG A 256 7.81 18.45 24.61
N ASP A 257 6.75 18.62 23.85
CA ASP A 257 6.13 17.52 23.10
C ASP A 257 7.04 17.05 21.96
N TYR A 258 7.78 17.96 21.30
CA TYR A 258 8.76 17.62 20.27
C TYR A 258 9.93 16.80 20.85
N ALA A 259 10.49 17.25 21.96
CA ALA A 259 11.58 16.54 22.65
C ALA A 259 11.09 15.18 23.18
N ARG A 260 9.87 15.12 23.73
CA ARG A 260 9.27 13.87 24.27
C ARG A 260 9.05 12.83 23.19
N GLN A 261 8.54 13.19 22.00
CA GLN A 261 8.32 12.24 20.91
C GLN A 261 9.64 11.71 20.34
N ALA A 262 10.68 12.54 20.28
CA ALA A 262 12.03 12.10 19.88
C ALA A 262 12.64 11.14 20.92
N GLY A 263 12.49 11.45 22.21
CA GLY A 263 12.93 10.60 23.33
C GLY A 263 12.18 9.26 23.38
N GLU A 264 10.90 9.24 23.04
CA GLU A 264 10.11 8.00 22.94
C GLU A 264 10.73 7.04 21.90
N LEU A 265 11.14 7.54 20.75
CA LEU A 265 11.74 6.71 19.69
C LEU A 265 13.12 6.19 20.08
N VAL A 266 13.93 7.00 20.75
CA VAL A 266 15.19 6.56 21.34
C VAL A 266 14.97 5.40 22.31
N SER A 267 13.98 5.56 23.21
CA SER A 267 13.61 4.53 24.19
C SER A 267 13.11 3.24 23.52
N VAL A 268 12.22 3.34 22.53
CA VAL A 268 11.73 2.18 21.77
C VAL A 268 12.89 1.47 21.08
N SER A 269 13.75 2.21 20.41
CA SER A 269 14.91 1.67 19.69
C SER A 269 15.90 0.95 20.62
N ALA A 270 16.08 1.43 21.86
CA ALA A 270 16.98 0.81 22.84
C ALA A 270 16.52 -0.58 23.32
N HIS A 271 15.22 -0.88 23.23
CA HIS A 271 14.62 -2.07 23.87
C HIS A 271 13.96 -3.02 22.86
N LEU A 272 14.33 -2.94 21.57
CA LEU A 272 13.75 -3.79 20.52
C LEU A 272 13.98 -5.29 20.79
N THR A 273 12.88 -6.01 20.95
CA THR A 273 12.85 -7.47 21.03
C THR A 273 12.85 -8.11 19.64
N ASP A 274 13.21 -9.38 19.52
CA ASP A 274 13.13 -10.13 18.26
C ASP A 274 11.72 -10.10 17.65
N ARG A 275 10.66 -10.10 18.48
CA ARG A 275 9.29 -9.99 18.03
C ARG A 275 8.97 -8.61 17.45
N GLU A 276 9.41 -7.55 18.08
CA GLU A 276 9.22 -6.18 17.60
C GLU A 276 10.00 -5.94 16.30
N LYS A 277 11.23 -6.44 16.20
CA LYS A 277 12.03 -6.44 14.97
C LYS A 277 11.28 -7.15 13.83
N ALA A 278 10.74 -8.35 14.10
CA ALA A 278 9.95 -9.11 13.15
C ALA A 278 8.67 -8.36 12.73
N ILE A 279 7.98 -7.69 13.67
CA ILE A 279 6.80 -6.85 13.37
C ILE A 279 7.18 -5.65 12.49
N ALA A 280 8.27 -4.94 12.82
CA ALA A 280 8.72 -3.78 12.04
C ALA A 280 9.02 -4.16 10.60
N GLU A 281 9.70 -5.28 10.37
CA GLU A 281 10.09 -5.73 9.03
C GLU A 281 8.94 -6.37 8.24
N TYR A 282 8.05 -7.13 8.92
CA TYR A 282 6.89 -7.74 8.26
C TYR A 282 5.96 -6.68 7.63
N TRP A 283 5.70 -5.59 8.37
CA TRP A 283 4.85 -4.50 7.93
C TRP A 283 5.61 -3.35 7.24
N ALA A 284 6.90 -3.52 6.95
CA ALA A 284 7.65 -2.45 6.27
C ALA A 284 7.10 -2.18 4.87
N ASP A 285 6.76 -3.24 4.12
CA ASP A 285 6.14 -3.17 2.80
C ASP A 285 6.84 -2.20 1.82
N GLU A 286 8.17 -2.06 1.94
CA GLU A 286 8.94 -1.07 1.22
C GLU A 286 10.12 -1.70 0.49
N GLY A 287 10.45 -1.14 -0.68
CA GLY A 287 11.56 -1.57 -1.51
C GLY A 287 11.20 -2.63 -2.56
N LYS A 288 12.22 -3.05 -3.32
CA LYS A 288 12.07 -4.05 -4.39
C LYS A 288 11.58 -5.39 -3.81
N GLY A 289 10.61 -6.00 -4.46
CA GLY A 289 10.03 -7.28 -4.03
C GLY A 289 8.78 -7.15 -3.13
N TYR A 290 8.31 -5.93 -2.87
CA TYR A 290 7.13 -5.66 -2.06
C TYR A 290 6.06 -4.95 -2.88
N ALA A 291 4.80 -5.38 -2.69
CA ALA A 291 3.65 -4.76 -3.37
C ALA A 291 3.17 -3.47 -2.69
N MET A 292 4.02 -2.82 -1.91
CA MET A 292 3.72 -1.64 -1.11
C MET A 292 2.57 -1.85 -0.10
N PRO A 293 2.35 -0.96 0.87
CA PRO A 293 1.25 -1.11 1.83
C PRO A 293 -0.13 -1.30 1.20
N PRO A 294 -0.49 -0.62 0.09
CA PRO A 294 -1.74 -0.89 -0.60
C PRO A 294 -1.90 -2.33 -1.08
N GLY A 295 -0.83 -2.93 -1.61
CA GLY A 295 -0.85 -4.33 -2.07
C GLY A 295 -1.00 -5.32 -0.92
N THR A 296 -0.44 -5.04 0.25
CA THR A 296 -0.62 -5.88 1.45
C THR A 296 -2.09 -5.99 1.83
N TRP A 297 -2.85 -4.90 1.79
CA TRP A 297 -4.28 -4.95 2.08
C TRP A 297 -5.10 -5.60 0.96
N ALA A 298 -4.66 -5.54 -0.29
CA ALA A 298 -5.24 -6.35 -1.36
C ALA A 298 -4.96 -7.87 -1.16
N ARG A 299 -3.79 -8.26 -0.62
CA ARG A 299 -3.53 -9.65 -0.19
C ARG A 299 -4.41 -10.08 0.98
N VAL A 300 -4.67 -9.19 1.94
CA VAL A 300 -5.62 -9.49 3.03
C VAL A 300 -7.03 -9.72 2.46
N ALA A 301 -7.49 -8.89 1.52
CA ALA A 301 -8.77 -9.12 0.83
C ALA A 301 -8.79 -10.48 0.10
N GLN A 302 -7.70 -10.86 -0.54
CA GLN A 302 -7.56 -12.17 -1.18
C GLN A 302 -7.61 -13.33 -0.17
N PHE A 303 -6.97 -13.17 1.00
CA PHE A 303 -7.10 -14.15 2.08
C PHE A 303 -8.56 -14.32 2.53
N ILE A 304 -9.32 -13.21 2.65
CA ILE A 304 -10.76 -13.26 2.99
C ILE A 304 -11.56 -13.94 1.88
N SER A 305 -11.29 -13.67 0.61
CA SER A 305 -11.90 -14.37 -0.53
C SER A 305 -11.74 -15.88 -0.40
N HIS A 306 -10.52 -16.36 -0.12
CA HIS A 306 -10.25 -17.79 0.08
C HIS A 306 -10.90 -18.35 1.34
N ARG A 307 -10.78 -17.65 2.48
CA ARG A 307 -11.34 -18.08 3.78
C ARG A 307 -12.85 -18.29 3.68
N ASP A 308 -13.56 -17.35 3.05
CA ASP A 308 -15.01 -17.30 3.00
C ASP A 308 -15.57 -17.93 1.71
N ARG A 309 -14.69 -18.45 0.83
CA ARG A 309 -15.03 -19.11 -0.44
C ARG A 309 -15.90 -18.23 -1.34
N HIS A 310 -15.41 -17.02 -1.57
CA HIS A 310 -16.16 -16.04 -2.34
C HIS A 310 -16.48 -16.50 -3.76
N THR A 311 -17.63 -16.07 -4.22
CA THR A 311 -18.01 -16.07 -5.63
C THR A 311 -17.35 -14.91 -6.38
N ILE A 312 -17.37 -14.95 -7.71
CA ILE A 312 -16.92 -13.83 -8.57
C ILE A 312 -17.65 -12.53 -8.20
N ASP A 313 -18.94 -12.60 -7.88
CA ASP A 313 -19.77 -11.45 -7.54
C ASP A 313 -19.34 -10.81 -6.21
N GLN A 314 -18.94 -11.63 -5.24
CA GLN A 314 -18.40 -11.15 -3.97
C GLN A 314 -17.02 -10.53 -4.13
N ASP A 315 -16.14 -11.19 -4.89
CA ASP A 315 -14.78 -10.68 -5.13
C ASP A 315 -14.78 -9.38 -5.94
N ALA A 316 -15.60 -9.28 -6.99
CA ALA A 316 -15.70 -8.03 -7.75
C ALA A 316 -16.08 -6.84 -6.86
N LYS A 317 -16.98 -7.05 -5.88
CA LYS A 317 -17.39 -6.03 -4.90
C LYS A 317 -16.32 -5.77 -3.85
N LEU A 318 -15.74 -6.84 -3.28
CA LEU A 318 -14.75 -6.74 -2.20
C LEU A 318 -13.52 -5.97 -2.65
N PHE A 319 -12.89 -6.41 -3.74
CA PHE A 319 -11.67 -5.78 -4.23
C PHE A 319 -11.93 -4.34 -4.71
N PHE A 320 -13.05 -4.08 -5.36
CA PHE A 320 -13.47 -2.72 -5.72
C PHE A 320 -13.55 -1.82 -4.49
N ALA A 321 -14.23 -2.25 -3.43
CA ALA A 321 -14.41 -1.42 -2.23
C ALA A 321 -13.09 -1.22 -1.46
N VAL A 322 -12.31 -2.29 -1.23
CA VAL A 322 -11.04 -2.22 -0.47
C VAL A 322 -10.01 -1.36 -1.18
N THR A 323 -9.79 -1.57 -2.48
CA THR A 323 -8.74 -0.83 -3.21
C THR A 323 -9.10 0.64 -3.39
N ASN A 324 -10.38 0.97 -3.60
CA ASN A 324 -10.82 2.36 -3.66
C ASN A 324 -10.78 3.04 -2.28
N ALA A 325 -11.00 2.32 -1.16
CA ALA A 325 -10.81 2.88 0.18
C ALA A 325 -9.34 3.19 0.47
N VAL A 326 -8.43 2.32 0.07
CA VAL A 326 -6.97 2.55 0.21
C VAL A 326 -6.50 3.69 -0.69
N PHE A 327 -7.05 3.81 -1.89
CA PHE A 327 -6.78 4.93 -2.78
C PHE A 327 -7.30 6.25 -2.19
N GLU A 328 -8.51 6.30 -1.68
CA GLU A 328 -9.09 7.45 -0.99
C GLU A 328 -8.22 7.88 0.20
N ALA A 329 -7.79 6.89 1.02
CA ALA A 329 -6.89 7.09 2.14
C ALA A 329 -5.53 7.66 1.71
N SER A 330 -5.03 7.30 0.51
CA SER A 330 -3.79 7.85 -0.03
C SER A 330 -3.89 9.36 -0.30
N ILE A 331 -5.01 9.81 -0.83
CA ILE A 331 -5.25 11.23 -1.11
C ILE A 331 -5.34 12.01 0.20
N ASP A 332 -6.07 11.48 1.20
CA ASP A 332 -6.19 12.11 2.50
C ASP A 332 -4.83 12.23 3.22
N ALA A 333 -4.07 11.12 3.24
CA ALA A 333 -2.75 11.11 3.88
C ALA A 333 -1.78 12.08 3.19
N TRP A 334 -1.71 12.07 1.85
CA TRP A 334 -0.79 12.95 1.11
C TRP A 334 -1.19 14.41 1.14
N SER A 335 -2.51 14.73 1.18
CA SER A 335 -2.98 16.09 1.42
C SER A 335 -2.45 16.66 2.74
N LEU A 336 -2.52 15.87 3.80
CA LEU A 336 -2.00 16.26 5.13
C LEU A 336 -0.47 16.28 5.17
N LYS A 337 0.21 15.33 4.51
CA LYS A 337 1.67 15.32 4.39
C LYS A 337 2.16 16.59 3.68
N ARG A 338 1.49 16.99 2.61
CA ARG A 338 1.83 18.20 1.87
C ARG A 338 1.52 19.48 2.67
N GLN A 339 0.42 19.47 3.47
CA GLN A 339 0.02 20.60 4.30
C GLN A 339 0.97 20.84 5.47
N TYR A 340 1.35 19.79 6.18
CA TYR A 340 2.20 19.91 7.37
C TYR A 340 3.69 19.82 7.06
N ASP A 341 4.05 19.17 5.97
CA ASP A 341 5.44 18.93 5.55
C ASP A 341 6.37 18.50 6.68
N TYR A 342 5.86 17.67 7.61
CA TYR A 342 6.43 17.45 8.91
C TYR A 342 7.69 16.59 8.89
N VAL A 343 8.66 16.96 9.71
CA VAL A 343 9.97 16.32 9.87
C VAL A 343 9.86 14.82 10.18
N ARG A 344 10.77 14.02 9.61
CA ARG A 344 10.91 12.60 9.93
C ARG A 344 11.66 12.35 11.23
N PRO A 345 11.40 11.22 11.93
CA PRO A 345 12.10 10.85 13.16
C PRO A 345 13.61 10.91 13.07
N ILE A 346 14.20 10.41 11.97
CA ILE A 346 15.67 10.41 11.82
C ILE A 346 16.25 11.80 11.97
N SER A 347 15.69 12.81 11.32
CA SER A 347 16.12 14.19 11.40
C SER A 347 15.82 14.80 12.78
N ALA A 348 14.58 14.60 13.29
CA ALA A 348 14.17 15.18 14.58
C ALA A 348 14.95 14.61 15.77
N VAL A 349 15.19 13.30 15.81
CA VAL A 349 15.97 12.65 16.88
C VAL A 349 17.42 13.13 16.85
N ARG A 350 18.03 13.14 15.67
CA ARG A 350 19.39 13.66 15.50
C ARG A 350 19.50 15.13 15.92
N TYR A 351 18.54 15.96 15.53
CA TYR A 351 18.48 17.37 15.91
C TYR A 351 18.37 17.57 17.43
N VAL A 352 17.49 16.82 18.10
CA VAL A 352 17.27 16.96 19.55
C VAL A 352 18.45 16.45 20.38
N PHE A 353 19.09 15.37 19.94
CA PHE A 353 20.10 14.65 20.75
C PHE A 353 21.52 14.74 20.19
N ARG A 354 21.81 15.66 19.25
CA ARG A 354 23.18 15.89 18.77
C ARG A 354 24.10 16.24 19.93
N GLY A 355 25.30 15.68 19.93
CA GLY A 355 26.28 15.86 21.00
C GLY A 355 25.88 15.22 22.35
N THR A 356 24.73 14.53 22.41
CA THR A 356 24.26 13.83 23.61
C THR A 356 24.32 12.34 23.41
N ARG A 357 24.90 11.61 24.35
CA ARG A 357 24.93 10.14 24.30
C ARG A 357 23.60 9.56 24.74
N VAL A 358 23.01 8.74 23.88
CA VAL A 358 21.71 8.10 24.11
C VAL A 358 21.81 6.58 23.93
N PRO A 359 21.04 5.78 24.73
CA PRO A 359 20.93 4.35 24.52
C PRO A 359 20.00 4.10 23.32
N THR A 360 20.44 3.29 22.35
CA THR A 360 19.63 2.96 21.18
C THR A 360 20.17 1.70 20.50
N TRP A 361 19.34 1.07 19.67
CA TRP A 361 19.83 0.08 18.71
C TRP A 361 20.87 0.73 17.79
N ALA A 362 21.93 -0.01 17.51
CA ALA A 362 22.98 0.44 16.60
C ALA A 362 23.07 -0.47 15.37
N PRO A 363 23.22 0.09 14.16
CA PRO A 363 23.30 -0.67 12.90
C PRO A 363 24.40 -1.73 12.90
N ASN A 364 24.32 -2.64 11.91
CA ASN A 364 25.30 -3.71 11.66
C ASN A 364 25.41 -4.74 12.80
N GLY A 365 24.27 -5.12 13.40
CA GLY A 365 24.20 -6.19 14.40
C GLY A 365 24.91 -5.88 15.72
N ARG A 366 25.20 -4.59 16.01
CA ARG A 366 25.91 -4.17 17.23
C ARG A 366 25.05 -4.14 18.47
N GLY A 367 23.75 -4.47 18.35
CA GLY A 367 22.80 -4.45 19.46
C GLY A 367 22.56 -3.05 20.02
N SER A 368 21.94 -2.96 21.21
CA SER A 368 21.70 -1.68 21.87
C SER A 368 22.96 -1.21 22.59
N ARG A 369 23.29 0.07 22.41
CA ARG A 369 24.47 0.72 23.02
C ARG A 369 24.31 2.21 23.15
N MET A 370 25.21 2.86 23.90
CA MET A 370 25.31 4.32 23.93
C MET A 370 25.98 4.84 22.67
N ILE A 371 25.30 5.68 21.90
CA ILE A 371 25.85 6.39 20.74
C ILE A 371 25.63 7.90 20.87
N ASP A 372 26.28 8.70 20.03
CA ASP A 372 25.88 10.10 19.84
C ASP A 372 24.51 10.14 19.16
N GLY A 373 23.56 10.85 19.76
CA GLY A 373 22.21 11.00 19.21
C GLY A 373 22.17 11.66 17.84
N GLY A 374 23.18 12.48 17.50
CA GLY A 374 23.36 13.05 16.15
C GLY A 374 23.63 12.01 15.06
N THR A 375 23.93 10.77 15.42
CA THR A 375 24.11 9.63 14.49
C THR A 375 23.00 8.59 14.58
N TRP A 376 21.88 8.89 15.27
CA TRP A 376 20.79 7.96 15.47
C TRP A 376 20.21 7.43 14.15
N MET A 377 19.94 6.13 14.08
CA MET A 377 19.31 5.47 12.95
C MET A 377 18.04 4.73 13.38
N PRO A 378 16.96 4.79 12.57
CA PRO A 378 15.78 3.96 12.79
C PRO A 378 16.09 2.48 12.51
N TYR A 379 15.27 1.56 13.05
CA TYR A 379 15.36 0.15 12.72
C TYR A 379 14.85 -0.12 11.30
N GLN A 380 15.70 0.20 10.33
CA GLN A 380 15.48 0.07 8.89
C GLN A 380 16.76 -0.42 8.20
N PRO A 381 16.69 -0.99 6.99
CA PRO A 381 17.90 -1.23 6.18
C PRO A 381 18.71 0.07 6.05
N ALA A 382 20.03 -0.02 6.25
CA ALA A 382 20.90 1.16 6.32
C ALA A 382 20.80 2.07 5.08
N ALA A 383 20.66 1.47 3.88
CA ALA A 383 20.51 2.21 2.63
C ALA A 383 19.15 2.91 2.45
N PHE A 384 18.14 2.58 3.28
CA PHE A 384 16.80 3.13 3.16
C PHE A 384 16.54 4.31 4.09
N GLY A 385 16.95 4.19 5.39
CA GLY A 385 16.75 5.20 6.41
C GLY A 385 15.28 5.49 6.70
N THR A 386 14.62 6.27 5.86
CA THR A 386 13.20 6.63 6.01
C THR A 386 12.53 6.82 4.65
N PRO A 387 11.18 6.65 4.54
CA PRO A 387 10.46 6.93 3.31
C PRO A 387 10.62 8.38 2.80
N PRO A 388 10.73 8.60 1.47
CA PRO A 388 10.99 9.91 0.88
C PRO A 388 9.71 10.78 0.78
N PHE A 389 9.14 11.14 1.91
CA PHE A 389 8.00 12.07 2.06
C PHE A 389 7.79 12.43 3.52
N ALA A 390 7.10 13.56 3.78
CA ALA A 390 6.82 14.07 5.12
C ALA A 390 6.18 13.03 6.07
N GLU A 391 6.43 13.19 7.37
CA GLU A 391 6.02 12.20 8.37
C GLU A 391 4.51 12.13 8.55
N PHE A 392 3.82 13.28 8.75
CA PHE A 392 2.48 13.36 9.30
C PHE A 392 1.38 13.44 8.25
N PRO A 393 0.33 12.56 8.34
CA PRO A 393 0.21 11.37 9.21
C PRO A 393 0.91 10.14 8.60
N SER A 394 0.95 9.01 9.35
CA SER A 394 1.46 7.74 8.85
C SER A 394 0.62 7.17 7.72
N GLY A 395 1.22 6.98 6.54
CA GLY A 395 0.54 6.37 5.38
C GLY A 395 0.10 4.93 5.65
N HIS A 396 0.97 4.09 6.25
CA HIS A 396 0.62 2.71 6.63
C HIS A 396 -0.60 2.64 7.54
N SER A 397 -0.66 3.51 8.56
CA SER A 397 -1.79 3.58 9.48
C SER A 397 -3.08 4.01 8.78
N THR A 398 -2.97 4.94 7.82
CA THR A 398 -4.11 5.43 7.05
C THR A 398 -4.64 4.35 6.11
N PHE A 399 -3.76 3.66 5.39
CA PHE A 399 -4.15 2.55 4.50
C PHE A 399 -4.76 1.38 5.28
N GLY A 400 -4.13 0.99 6.38
CA GLY A 400 -4.59 -0.12 7.21
C GLY A 400 -5.98 0.11 7.79
N ALA A 401 -6.20 1.27 8.37
CA ALA A 401 -7.48 1.62 8.94
C ALA A 401 -8.59 1.71 7.88
N ALA A 402 -8.30 2.24 6.68
CA ALA A 402 -9.28 2.31 5.60
C ALA A 402 -9.66 0.92 5.06
N ALA A 403 -8.65 0.08 4.81
CA ALA A 403 -8.87 -1.28 4.32
C ALA A 403 -9.65 -2.12 5.32
N THR A 404 -9.27 -2.10 6.60
CA THR A 404 -9.92 -2.90 7.64
C THR A 404 -11.33 -2.43 7.94
N GLU A 405 -11.63 -1.14 7.80
CA GLU A 405 -13.00 -0.64 7.89
C GLU A 405 -13.90 -1.24 6.81
N VAL A 406 -13.43 -1.26 5.56
CA VAL A 406 -14.17 -1.89 4.45
C VAL A 406 -14.29 -3.40 4.64
N LEU A 407 -13.21 -4.07 5.08
CA LEU A 407 -13.24 -5.52 5.33
C LEU A 407 -14.27 -5.89 6.41
N ARG A 408 -14.33 -5.13 7.52
CA ARG A 408 -15.36 -5.30 8.56
C ARG A 408 -16.77 -5.07 8.02
N SER A 409 -16.96 -3.98 7.28
CA SER A 409 -18.25 -3.63 6.72
C SER A 409 -18.75 -4.66 5.68
N PHE A 410 -17.85 -5.18 4.86
CA PHE A 410 -18.15 -6.19 3.85
C PHE A 410 -18.48 -7.55 4.45
N THR A 411 -17.67 -8.01 5.43
CA THR A 411 -17.86 -9.33 6.07
C THR A 411 -18.90 -9.31 7.18
N GLY A 412 -19.31 -8.14 7.66
CA GLY A 412 -20.15 -7.99 8.84
C GLY A 412 -19.48 -8.43 10.16
N SER A 413 -18.14 -8.56 10.17
CA SER A 413 -17.37 -9.11 11.30
C SER A 413 -15.96 -8.52 11.35
N ASP A 414 -15.39 -8.42 12.56
CA ASP A 414 -13.97 -8.07 12.75
C ASP A 414 -13.04 -9.30 12.65
N ARG A 415 -13.57 -10.51 12.40
CA ARG A 415 -12.78 -11.74 12.36
C ARG A 415 -11.86 -11.76 11.13
N TYR A 416 -10.54 -11.83 11.38
CA TYR A 416 -9.51 -12.01 10.35
C TYR A 416 -8.98 -13.45 10.34
N GLY A 417 -8.29 -13.90 11.40
CA GLY A 417 -7.71 -15.24 11.51
C GLY A 417 -6.43 -15.42 10.70
N GLY A 418 -5.75 -14.32 10.34
CA GLY A 418 -4.49 -14.37 9.61
C GLY A 418 -3.31 -14.74 10.50
N SER A 419 -2.29 -15.38 9.91
CA SER A 419 -1.02 -15.66 10.57
C SER A 419 0.13 -15.75 9.58
N THR A 420 1.35 -15.52 10.07
CA THR A 420 2.58 -15.73 9.31
C THR A 420 3.72 -16.14 10.24
N VAL A 421 4.77 -16.71 9.66
CA VAL A 421 6.00 -17.07 10.38
C VAL A 421 7.15 -16.27 9.80
N VAL A 422 7.77 -15.42 10.63
CA VAL A 422 9.04 -14.76 10.32
C VAL A 422 10.15 -15.72 10.75
N ARG A 423 10.92 -16.21 9.80
CA ARG A 423 11.95 -17.23 10.05
C ARG A 423 13.14 -16.67 10.80
N ALA A 424 13.78 -17.51 11.63
CA ALA A 424 15.05 -17.20 12.27
C ALA A 424 16.08 -16.72 11.24
N GLY A 425 16.80 -15.64 11.56
CA GLY A 425 17.84 -15.06 10.72
C GLY A 425 17.37 -14.38 9.43
N SER A 426 16.04 -14.27 9.18
CA SER A 426 15.49 -13.72 7.93
C SER A 426 15.43 -12.18 7.89
N SER A 427 15.88 -11.49 8.92
CA SER A 427 15.90 -10.03 8.96
C SER A 427 16.73 -9.44 7.81
N ARG A 428 16.22 -8.37 7.21
CA ARG A 428 16.96 -7.58 6.21
C ARG A 428 17.81 -6.50 6.87
N VAL A 429 17.45 -6.12 8.10
CA VAL A 429 18.18 -5.12 8.89
C VAL A 429 19.37 -5.76 9.61
N GLU A 430 19.19 -6.98 10.11
CA GLU A 430 20.20 -7.77 10.80
C GLU A 430 20.29 -9.20 10.24
N PRO A 431 20.75 -9.37 8.99
CA PRO A 431 20.76 -10.67 8.30
C PRO A 431 21.51 -11.74 9.09
N GLY A 432 20.93 -12.94 9.16
CA GLY A 432 21.52 -14.09 9.86
C GLY A 432 21.45 -14.03 11.39
N THR A 433 21.05 -12.89 11.99
CA THR A 433 21.06 -12.71 13.44
C THR A 433 19.70 -12.48 14.06
N ALA A 434 18.78 -11.82 13.35
CA ALA A 434 17.43 -11.53 13.85
C ALA A 434 16.36 -12.11 12.92
N PRO A 435 15.21 -12.54 13.47
CA PRO A 435 15.04 -12.93 14.87
C PRO A 435 15.87 -14.18 15.18
N ARG A 436 16.25 -14.39 16.44
CA ARG A 436 17.06 -15.57 16.85
C ARG A 436 16.33 -16.89 16.76
N ARG A 437 14.99 -16.85 16.74
CA ARG A 437 14.09 -18.00 16.56
C ARG A 437 12.93 -17.59 15.68
N ASP A 438 12.25 -18.56 15.08
CA ASP A 438 10.99 -18.32 14.34
C ASP A 438 10.01 -17.52 15.20
N VAL A 439 9.45 -16.45 14.65
CA VAL A 439 8.44 -15.62 15.29
C VAL A 439 7.12 -15.80 14.56
N VAL A 440 6.12 -16.30 15.27
CA VAL A 440 4.75 -16.41 14.74
C VAL A 440 4.01 -15.12 15.03
N LEU A 441 3.52 -14.46 13.97
CA LEU A 441 2.61 -13.33 14.04
C LEU A 441 1.21 -13.81 13.71
N THR A 442 0.24 -13.50 14.57
CA THR A 442 -1.16 -13.91 14.42
C THR A 442 -2.08 -12.73 14.65
N TRP A 443 -3.20 -12.69 13.93
CA TRP A 443 -4.21 -11.65 14.08
C TRP A 443 -5.59 -12.31 14.05
N ALA A 444 -6.25 -12.37 15.21
CA ALA A 444 -7.60 -12.88 15.30
C ALA A 444 -8.59 -11.94 14.59
N THR A 445 -8.31 -10.63 14.64
CA THR A 445 -9.20 -9.59 14.12
C THR A 445 -8.48 -8.65 13.13
N PHE A 446 -9.26 -7.99 12.27
CA PHE A 446 -8.77 -6.90 11.42
C PHE A 446 -8.24 -5.74 12.25
N THR A 447 -8.89 -5.45 13.38
CA THR A 447 -8.46 -4.41 14.32
C THR A 447 -7.06 -4.71 14.89
N GLU A 448 -6.73 -5.96 15.20
CA GLU A 448 -5.39 -6.36 15.67
C GLU A 448 -4.34 -6.18 14.57
N ALA A 449 -4.65 -6.60 13.33
CA ALA A 449 -3.76 -6.44 12.19
C ALA A 449 -3.47 -4.96 11.91
N ASP A 450 -4.51 -4.10 11.87
CA ASP A 450 -4.35 -2.65 11.69
C ASP A 450 -3.52 -2.01 12.81
N LYS A 451 -3.80 -2.35 14.07
CA LYS A 451 -3.03 -1.85 15.22
C LYS A 451 -1.55 -2.26 15.10
N GLN A 452 -1.27 -3.52 14.78
CA GLN A 452 0.11 -4.00 14.64
C GLN A 452 0.82 -3.36 13.45
N ASN A 453 0.17 -3.27 12.28
CA ASN A 453 0.68 -2.54 11.12
C ASN A 453 1.01 -1.08 11.47
N SER A 454 0.11 -0.41 12.17
CA SER A 454 0.31 0.98 12.58
C SER A 454 1.47 1.12 13.56
N MET A 455 1.53 0.29 14.60
CA MET A 455 2.60 0.32 15.60
C MET A 455 3.96 -0.09 15.06
N SER A 456 4.02 -0.90 13.99
CA SER A 456 5.27 -1.28 13.33
C SER A 456 6.09 -0.06 12.88
N ARG A 457 5.42 1.04 12.57
CA ARG A 457 6.07 2.27 12.10
C ARG A 457 6.75 3.05 13.21
N LEU A 458 6.16 3.00 14.43
CA LEU A 458 6.81 3.53 15.63
C LEU A 458 8.00 2.65 16.02
N ILE A 459 7.80 1.34 16.03
CA ILE A 459 8.85 0.33 16.34
C ILE A 459 10.01 0.45 15.34
N GLY A 460 9.71 0.57 14.06
CA GLY A 460 10.69 0.77 12.99
C GLY A 460 11.33 2.17 12.96
N GLY A 461 10.91 3.08 13.85
CA GLY A 461 11.52 4.39 14.02
C GLY A 461 11.28 5.38 12.89
N VAL A 462 10.26 5.20 12.05
CA VAL A 462 9.98 6.06 10.88
C VAL A 462 8.75 6.97 11.03
N HIS A 463 8.00 6.81 12.13
CA HIS A 463 6.87 7.65 12.50
C HIS A 463 6.81 7.92 14.00
N PHE A 464 6.28 9.09 14.36
CA PHE A 464 5.93 9.41 15.74
C PHE A 464 4.56 8.82 16.10
N ARG A 465 4.31 8.59 17.39
CA ARG A 465 3.04 8.05 17.89
C ARG A 465 1.83 8.87 17.45
N HIS A 466 1.96 10.20 17.42
CA HIS A 466 0.89 11.09 16.96
C HIS A 466 0.54 10.84 15.50
N GLY A 467 1.56 10.77 14.60
CA GLY A 467 1.34 10.47 13.19
C GLY A 467 0.72 9.09 12.96
N VAL A 468 1.09 8.09 13.79
CA VAL A 468 0.50 6.74 13.77
C VAL A 468 -0.97 6.76 14.19
N THR A 469 -1.29 7.35 15.34
CA THR A 469 -2.66 7.33 15.89
C THR A 469 -3.63 8.16 15.07
N TYR A 470 -3.20 9.34 14.62
CA TYR A 470 -4.00 10.19 13.77
C TYR A 470 -4.21 9.60 12.37
N GLY A 471 -3.18 8.97 11.81
CA GLY A 471 -3.29 8.25 10.53
C GLY A 471 -4.40 7.19 10.56
N ARG A 472 -4.53 6.45 11.66
CA ARG A 472 -5.65 5.49 11.84
C ARG A 472 -7.02 6.18 11.84
N SER A 473 -7.15 7.32 12.48
CA SER A 473 -8.41 8.07 12.49
C SER A 473 -8.78 8.59 11.09
N VAL A 474 -7.80 9.09 10.35
CA VAL A 474 -7.97 9.54 8.95
C VAL A 474 -8.37 8.37 8.06
N GLY A 475 -7.67 7.24 8.18
CA GLY A 475 -7.95 6.03 7.39
C GLY A 475 -9.34 5.45 7.68
N HIS A 476 -9.76 5.39 8.95
CA HIS A 476 -11.11 4.95 9.30
C HIS A 476 -12.18 5.83 8.61
N ALA A 477 -12.04 7.16 8.66
CA ALA A 477 -12.96 8.08 7.99
C ALA A 477 -12.99 7.89 6.46
N ALA A 478 -11.83 7.65 5.85
CA ALA A 478 -11.72 7.34 4.41
C ALA A 478 -12.42 6.02 4.09
N GLY A 479 -12.21 4.97 4.91
CA GLY A 479 -12.85 3.66 4.75
C GLY A 479 -14.37 3.73 4.83
N VAL A 480 -14.93 4.41 5.85
CA VAL A 480 -16.38 4.63 5.99
C VAL A 480 -16.96 5.31 4.76
N SER A 481 -16.28 6.36 4.28
CA SER A 481 -16.73 7.10 3.10
C SER A 481 -16.69 6.26 1.83
N ALA A 482 -15.61 5.54 1.60
CA ALA A 482 -15.45 4.67 0.44
C ALA A 482 -16.44 3.50 0.46
N TRP A 483 -16.69 2.90 1.62
CA TRP A 483 -17.70 1.86 1.78
C TRP A 483 -19.11 2.36 1.45
N ARG A 484 -19.46 3.55 1.97
CA ARG A 484 -20.75 4.18 1.63
C ARG A 484 -20.90 4.38 0.14
N GLU A 485 -19.89 4.94 -0.52
CA GLU A 485 -19.89 5.16 -1.96
C GLU A 485 -20.01 3.85 -2.75
N ALA A 486 -19.19 2.85 -2.41
CA ALA A 486 -19.24 1.53 -3.04
C ALA A 486 -20.63 0.88 -2.90
N SER A 487 -21.26 1.04 -1.72
CA SER A 487 -22.61 0.51 -1.45
C SER A 487 -23.68 1.12 -2.34
N LEU A 488 -23.56 2.40 -2.70
CA LEU A 488 -24.47 3.04 -3.66
C LEU A 488 -24.32 2.43 -5.05
N TYR A 489 -23.09 2.13 -5.48
CA TYR A 489 -22.84 1.41 -6.74
C TYR A 489 -23.41 -0.01 -6.71
N PHE A 490 -23.26 -0.73 -5.61
CA PHE A 490 -23.80 -2.10 -5.44
C PHE A 490 -25.33 -2.10 -5.49
N ALA A 491 -25.96 -1.07 -4.93
CA ALA A 491 -27.41 -0.89 -4.95
C ALA A 491 -27.94 -0.37 -6.28
N GLY A 492 -27.08 0.13 -7.17
CA GLY A 492 -27.48 0.71 -8.46
C GLY A 492 -28.07 2.11 -8.37
N VAL A 493 -27.86 2.82 -7.25
CA VAL A 493 -28.41 4.17 -6.99
C VAL A 493 -27.33 5.27 -7.03
N ALA A 494 -26.07 4.92 -7.28
CA ALA A 494 -25.02 5.92 -7.50
C ALA A 494 -25.27 6.70 -8.79
N ASP A 495 -25.06 8.02 -8.74
CA ASP A 495 -25.16 8.89 -9.92
C ASP A 495 -23.80 9.05 -10.62
N PRO A 496 -23.60 8.47 -11.81
CA PRO A 496 -22.34 8.61 -12.53
C PRO A 496 -22.05 10.05 -13.01
N ALA A 497 -23.10 10.89 -13.15
CA ALA A 497 -22.94 12.26 -13.63
C ALA A 497 -22.22 13.16 -12.61
N VAL A 498 -22.34 12.85 -11.33
CA VAL A 498 -21.69 13.62 -10.26
C VAL A 498 -20.19 13.35 -10.19
N GLN A 499 -19.70 12.20 -10.68
CA GLN A 499 -18.25 11.91 -10.81
C GLN A 499 -17.59 12.60 -12.03
N ALA A 500 -18.35 13.28 -12.86
CA ALA A 500 -17.82 14.06 -13.99
C ALA A 500 -17.27 15.44 -13.58
N GLY A 501 -17.30 15.78 -12.29
CA GLY A 501 -16.65 16.97 -11.75
C GLY A 501 -15.14 16.92 -11.98
N GLY A 502 -14.65 17.86 -12.80
CA GLY A 502 -13.24 18.09 -13.03
C GLY A 502 -12.45 18.40 -11.74
N PRO A 503 -11.13 18.59 -11.83
CA PRO A 503 -10.30 18.89 -10.67
C PRO A 503 -10.91 20.05 -9.87
N VAL A 504 -10.98 19.87 -8.55
CA VAL A 504 -11.35 20.95 -7.65
C VAL A 504 -10.36 22.09 -7.91
N ALA A 505 -10.86 23.24 -8.38
CA ALA A 505 -10.03 24.42 -8.55
C ALA A 505 -9.30 24.75 -7.24
N PRO A 506 -8.10 25.36 -7.31
CA PRO A 506 -7.18 25.56 -6.20
C PRO A 506 -7.77 26.32 -5.02
#